data_2f9f684abdb9a2bdfe28fa5e24f77008
#
_entry.id   2f9f684abdb9a2bdfe28fa5e24f77008
#
_cell.length_a   1.000
_cell.length_b   1.000
_cell.length_c   1.000
_cell.angle_alpha   90.00
_cell.angle_beta   90.00
_cell.angle_gamma   90.00
#
_symmetry.space_group_name_H-M   'P 1'
#
loop_
_entity.id
_entity.type
_entity.pdbx_description
1 polymer ?
#
loop_
_entity_poly.entity_id
_entity_poly.type
_entity_poly.pdbx_seq_one_letter_code
_entity_poly.pdbx_strand_id
1 'polypeptide(L)'
;ISELYKEENPNVDLIFNFDSSGTLKTQIQEGADCDLFISAGQKQMNQLDINADPEINTEGLDYVLEGTRINILENKVTLCVSETSEAGIETFDDLAAALKDGNILMAMGNSDVPVGQYTQKILAYYELSEEELANAGVISYGSNVKEVTTQVSEGSVDCGVIYCTDAFSAGLTVKDSAAAEMCGQVIYPAAILNVSENQELAKEFLAFIQTDACM
;
A
#
# COMPACT_ATOMS: atom_id res chain seq x y z
N ILE A 1 -16.19 -4.11 9.71
CA ILE A 1 -15.86 -3.04 10.69
C ILE A 1 -17.03 -2.06 10.80
N SER A 2 -17.54 -1.45 9.70
CA SER A 2 -18.61 -0.45 9.80
C SER A 2 -19.90 -0.98 10.41
N GLU A 3 -20.33 -2.19 10.07
CA GLU A 3 -21.51 -2.82 10.67
C GLU A 3 -21.33 -3.05 12.17
N LEU A 4 -20.17 -3.57 12.57
CA LEU A 4 -19.83 -3.78 13.98
C LEU A 4 -19.81 -2.47 14.77
N TYR A 5 -19.22 -1.42 14.20
CA TYR A 5 -19.19 -0.10 14.87
C TYR A 5 -20.58 0.51 14.99
N LYS A 6 -21.42 0.34 13.97
CA LYS A 6 -22.78 0.86 13.95
C LYS A 6 -23.72 0.17 14.96
N GLU A 7 -23.47 -1.10 15.28
CA GLU A 7 -24.20 -1.82 16.35
C GLU A 7 -23.98 -1.16 17.73
N GLU A 8 -22.77 -0.71 18.01
CA GLU A 8 -22.43 -0.03 19.27
C GLU A 8 -22.73 1.48 19.21
N ASN A 9 -22.66 2.08 18.03
CA ASN A 9 -22.80 3.52 17.80
C ASN A 9 -23.85 3.84 16.74
N PRO A 10 -25.16 3.58 16.99
CA PRO A 10 -26.21 3.64 15.97
C PRO A 10 -26.45 5.03 15.38
N ASN A 11 -25.99 6.09 16.07
CA ASN A 11 -26.14 7.48 15.65
C ASN A 11 -24.95 8.01 14.85
N VAL A 12 -23.94 7.17 14.58
CA VAL A 12 -22.75 7.55 13.80
C VAL A 12 -22.82 6.91 12.43
N ASP A 13 -22.71 7.72 11.38
CA ASP A 13 -22.56 7.25 10.01
C ASP A 13 -21.11 7.34 9.58
N LEU A 14 -20.54 6.21 9.17
CA LEU A 14 -19.19 6.12 8.63
C LEU A 14 -19.25 6.26 7.10
N ILE A 15 -18.54 7.24 6.59
CA ILE A 15 -18.41 7.47 5.14
C ILE A 15 -16.96 7.12 4.76
N PHE A 16 -16.81 6.22 3.78
CA PHE A 16 -15.49 5.78 3.33
C PHE A 16 -15.20 6.31 1.93
N ASN A 17 -13.97 6.78 1.76
CA ASN A 17 -13.39 7.08 0.46
C ASN A 17 -12.17 6.17 0.25
N PHE A 18 -12.19 5.37 -0.82
CA PHE A 18 -11.15 4.39 -1.13
C PHE A 18 -10.45 4.77 -2.42
N ASP A 19 -9.15 5.08 -2.31
CA ASP A 19 -8.27 5.33 -3.45
C ASP A 19 -6.81 5.07 -3.04
N SER A 20 -5.86 5.28 -3.94
CA SER A 20 -4.45 5.24 -3.59
C SER A 20 -4.12 6.29 -2.51
N SER A 21 -3.17 5.96 -1.62
CA SER A 21 -2.78 6.90 -0.56
C SER A 21 -2.29 8.24 -1.10
N GLY A 22 -1.71 8.25 -2.31
CA GLY A 22 -1.29 9.47 -2.99
C GLY A 22 -2.48 10.33 -3.43
N THR A 23 -3.48 9.72 -4.04
CA THR A 23 -4.73 10.41 -4.45
C THR A 23 -5.45 10.97 -3.24
N LEU A 24 -5.62 10.17 -2.18
CA LEU A 24 -6.28 10.60 -0.94
C LEU A 24 -5.53 11.76 -0.27
N LYS A 25 -4.18 11.69 -0.23
CA LYS A 25 -3.35 12.81 0.25
C LYS A 25 -3.64 14.09 -0.53
N THR A 26 -3.69 14.03 -1.85
CA THR A 26 -3.98 15.18 -2.70
C THR A 26 -5.37 15.74 -2.42
N GLN A 27 -6.39 14.88 -2.29
CA GLN A 27 -7.75 15.31 -1.94
C GLN A 27 -7.81 16.03 -0.59
N ILE A 28 -7.06 15.53 0.43
CA ILE A 28 -6.95 16.19 1.73
C ILE A 28 -6.33 17.59 1.57
N GLN A 29 -5.26 17.72 0.79
CA GLN A 29 -4.63 19.02 0.52
C GLN A 29 -5.55 19.99 -0.23
N GLU A 30 -6.43 19.47 -1.10
CA GLU A 30 -7.44 20.24 -1.83
C GLU A 30 -8.68 20.57 -0.98
N GLY A 31 -8.72 20.17 0.27
CA GLY A 31 -9.76 20.50 1.24
C GLY A 31 -10.94 19.54 1.27
N ALA A 32 -10.74 18.27 0.90
CA ALA A 32 -11.75 17.25 1.12
C ALA A 32 -12.00 17.02 2.61
N ASP A 33 -13.26 16.87 2.99
CA ASP A 33 -13.64 16.49 4.35
C ASP A 33 -13.06 15.11 4.68
N CYS A 34 -12.24 15.07 5.73
CA CYS A 34 -11.61 13.84 6.19
C CYS A 34 -11.34 13.92 7.69
N ASP A 35 -11.93 13.00 8.44
CA ASP A 35 -11.73 12.90 9.89
C ASP A 35 -10.53 12.00 10.23
N LEU A 36 -10.39 10.88 9.51
CA LEU A 36 -9.37 9.88 9.73
C LEU A 36 -8.73 9.47 8.39
N PHE A 37 -7.42 9.57 8.30
CA PHE A 37 -6.66 9.08 7.15
C PHE A 37 -5.90 7.81 7.53
N ILE A 38 -6.09 6.75 6.73
CA ILE A 38 -5.33 5.50 6.81
C ILE A 38 -4.55 5.36 5.51
N SER A 39 -3.23 5.29 5.61
CA SER A 39 -2.35 5.19 4.47
C SER A 39 -1.75 3.80 4.33
N ALA A 40 -1.69 3.27 3.11
CA ALA A 40 -1.02 2.00 2.81
C ALA A 40 0.51 2.12 2.81
N GLY A 41 1.06 3.26 3.18
CA GLY A 41 2.51 3.49 3.30
C GLY A 41 2.82 4.72 4.13
N GLN A 42 3.99 4.73 4.76
CA GLN A 42 4.37 5.81 5.65
C GLN A 42 4.67 7.13 4.94
N LYS A 43 5.12 7.09 3.67
CA LYS A 43 5.52 8.29 2.93
C LYS A 43 4.41 9.33 2.84
N GLN A 44 3.21 8.91 2.44
CA GLN A 44 2.08 9.83 2.26
C GLN A 44 1.61 10.41 3.60
N MET A 45 1.61 9.61 4.65
CA MET A 45 1.34 10.10 6.00
C MET A 45 2.41 11.08 6.47
N ASN A 46 3.70 10.76 6.26
CA ASN A 46 4.81 11.64 6.62
C ASN A 46 4.73 12.99 5.89
N GLN A 47 4.27 13.01 4.65
CA GLN A 47 4.10 14.24 3.89
C GLN A 47 3.01 15.18 4.44
N LEU A 48 2.08 14.67 5.25
CA LEU A 48 1.00 15.44 5.90
C LEU A 48 1.31 15.79 7.36
N ASP A 49 2.35 15.20 7.94
CA ASP A 49 2.68 15.28 9.37
C ASP A 49 3.83 16.26 9.60
N ILE A 50 3.54 17.37 10.30
CA ILE A 50 4.54 18.41 10.61
C ILE A 50 5.69 17.87 11.47
N ASN A 51 5.46 16.80 12.23
CA ASN A 51 6.47 16.15 13.06
C ASN A 51 7.33 15.11 12.32
N ALA A 52 7.03 14.87 11.03
CA ALA A 52 7.83 13.98 10.20
C ALA A 52 9.14 14.65 9.75
N ASP A 53 10.02 13.85 9.14
CA ASP A 53 11.28 14.34 8.58
C ASP A 53 11.01 15.45 7.55
N PRO A 54 11.63 16.65 7.73
CA PRO A 54 11.47 17.75 6.79
C PRO A 54 11.95 17.44 5.36
N GLU A 55 12.81 16.44 5.18
CA GLU A 55 13.22 15.96 3.84
C GLU A 55 12.08 15.20 3.13
N ILE A 56 11.08 14.71 3.88
CA ILE A 56 9.89 14.04 3.36
C ILE A 56 8.71 15.00 3.29
N ASN A 57 8.45 15.76 4.37
CA ASN A 57 7.44 16.82 4.40
C ASN A 57 8.05 18.15 3.95
N THR A 58 8.46 18.22 2.69
CA THR A 58 9.14 19.38 2.11
C THR A 58 8.26 20.63 2.01
N GLU A 59 6.94 20.46 2.05
CA GLU A 59 5.95 21.54 1.99
C GLU A 59 5.59 22.08 3.37
N GLY A 60 6.06 21.44 4.46
CA GLY A 60 5.75 21.84 5.84
C GLY A 60 4.26 21.70 6.18
N LEU A 61 3.60 20.69 5.64
CA LEU A 61 2.17 20.46 5.84
C LEU A 61 1.89 20.00 7.27
N ASP A 62 0.81 20.51 7.85
CA ASP A 62 0.36 20.23 9.21
C ASP A 62 -1.12 19.79 9.19
N TYR A 63 -1.36 18.55 8.73
CA TYR A 63 -2.70 17.98 8.68
C TYR A 63 -2.94 16.93 9.76
N VAL A 64 -1.90 16.33 10.33
CA VAL A 64 -2.02 15.28 11.34
C VAL A 64 -2.25 15.89 12.71
N LEU A 65 -3.35 15.52 13.37
CA LEU A 65 -3.63 15.92 14.75
C LEU A 65 -2.58 15.29 15.67
N GLU A 66 -1.88 16.14 16.42
CA GLU A 66 -0.80 15.73 17.32
C GLU A 66 -1.24 14.62 18.29
N GLY A 67 -0.40 13.60 18.44
CA GLY A 67 -0.62 12.47 19.35
C GLY A 67 -1.66 11.44 18.88
N THR A 68 -2.22 11.56 17.67
CA THR A 68 -3.21 10.62 17.15
C THR A 68 -2.66 9.62 16.15
N ARG A 69 -1.46 9.84 15.63
CA ARG A 69 -0.82 8.95 14.67
C ARG A 69 -0.43 7.63 15.32
N ILE A 70 -0.90 6.53 14.74
CA ILE A 70 -0.56 5.16 15.15
C ILE A 70 -0.20 4.30 13.95
N ASN A 71 0.52 3.21 14.17
CA ASN A 71 0.70 2.15 13.20
C ASN A 71 -0.41 1.12 13.42
N ILE A 72 -1.42 1.11 12.55
CA ILE A 72 -2.62 0.31 12.76
C ILE A 72 -2.46 -1.13 12.27
N LEU A 73 -1.76 -1.32 11.16
CA LEU A 73 -1.55 -2.63 10.54
C LEU A 73 -0.11 -2.78 10.06
N GLU A 74 0.37 -4.01 10.06
CA GLU A 74 1.55 -4.44 9.32
C GLU A 74 1.08 -5.38 8.21
N ASN A 75 1.56 -5.16 6.98
CA ASN A 75 1.28 -6.02 5.85
C ASN A 75 2.59 -6.62 5.30
N LYS A 76 2.49 -7.49 4.31
CA LYS A 76 3.65 -8.06 3.62
C LYS A 76 3.54 -7.78 2.14
N VAL A 77 4.66 -7.42 1.53
CA VAL A 77 4.81 -7.42 0.09
C VAL A 77 5.07 -8.85 -0.34
N THR A 78 4.30 -9.32 -1.31
CA THR A 78 4.33 -10.72 -1.74
C THR A 78 4.50 -10.83 -3.25
N LEU A 79 5.14 -11.91 -3.65
CA LEU A 79 5.22 -12.35 -5.03
C LEU A 79 4.05 -13.29 -5.32
N CYS A 80 3.23 -12.90 -6.29
CA CYS A 80 2.16 -13.73 -6.83
C CYS A 80 2.45 -14.07 -8.28
N VAL A 81 2.14 -15.29 -8.67
CA VAL A 81 2.35 -15.79 -10.04
C VAL A 81 0.98 -16.10 -10.63
N SER A 82 0.80 -15.71 -11.89
CA SER A 82 -0.40 -16.07 -12.64
C SER A 82 -0.55 -17.58 -12.75
N GLU A 83 -1.78 -18.10 -12.65
CA GLU A 83 -2.06 -19.52 -12.84
C GLU A 83 -1.69 -20.03 -14.25
N THR A 84 -1.59 -19.12 -15.22
CA THR A 84 -1.22 -19.42 -16.61
C THR A 84 0.27 -19.29 -16.88
N SER A 85 1.05 -18.82 -15.92
CA SER A 85 2.49 -18.65 -16.10
C SER A 85 3.23 -19.99 -16.06
N GLU A 86 4.09 -20.22 -17.03
CA GLU A 86 5.00 -21.35 -17.10
C GLU A 86 6.44 -20.98 -16.65
N ALA A 87 6.64 -19.77 -16.10
CA ALA A 87 7.96 -19.24 -15.77
C ALA A 87 8.65 -19.94 -14.59
N GLY A 88 7.92 -20.79 -13.82
CA GLY A 88 8.49 -21.61 -12.75
C GLY A 88 9.05 -20.81 -11.56
N ILE A 89 8.51 -19.62 -11.30
CA ILE A 89 8.97 -18.69 -10.26
C ILE A 89 8.32 -19.08 -8.93
N GLU A 90 9.14 -19.36 -7.92
CA GLU A 90 8.68 -19.73 -6.58
C GLU A 90 9.18 -18.74 -5.52
N THR A 91 10.26 -17.99 -5.79
CA THR A 91 10.90 -17.08 -4.84
C THR A 91 11.24 -15.72 -5.49
N PHE A 92 11.54 -14.72 -4.66
CA PHE A 92 12.09 -13.45 -5.14
C PHE A 92 13.48 -13.62 -5.80
N ASP A 93 14.25 -14.63 -5.38
CA ASP A 93 15.54 -14.95 -6.04
C ASP A 93 15.30 -15.45 -7.48
N ASP A 94 14.31 -16.33 -7.68
CA ASP A 94 13.92 -16.80 -9.02
C ASP A 94 13.41 -15.64 -9.88
N LEU A 95 12.58 -14.75 -9.30
CA LEU A 95 12.11 -13.55 -9.97
C LEU A 95 13.27 -12.66 -10.44
N ALA A 96 14.24 -12.41 -9.56
CA ALA A 96 15.39 -11.56 -9.88
C ALA A 96 16.23 -12.16 -11.01
N ALA A 97 16.41 -13.47 -11.05
CA ALA A 97 17.10 -14.17 -12.12
C ALA A 97 16.33 -14.06 -13.45
N ALA A 98 15.02 -14.34 -13.43
CA ALA A 98 14.17 -14.31 -14.62
C ALA A 98 14.05 -12.89 -15.22
N LEU A 99 14.02 -11.84 -14.39
CA LEU A 99 14.05 -10.45 -14.85
C LEU A 99 15.36 -10.10 -15.54
N LYS A 100 16.52 -10.57 -15.03
CA LYS A 100 17.84 -10.39 -15.68
C LYS A 100 17.91 -11.08 -17.04
N ASP A 101 17.31 -12.25 -17.14
CA ASP A 101 17.28 -13.02 -18.39
C ASP A 101 16.28 -12.47 -19.42
N GLY A 102 15.38 -11.58 -19.00
CA GLY A 102 14.39 -10.97 -19.89
C GLY A 102 13.27 -11.92 -20.35
N ASN A 103 13.04 -13.02 -19.63
CA ASN A 103 12.12 -14.10 -20.01
C ASN A 103 10.77 -14.05 -19.29
N ILE A 104 10.44 -12.93 -18.62
CA ILE A 104 9.26 -12.79 -17.80
C ILE A 104 8.67 -11.39 -17.95
N LEU A 105 7.36 -11.26 -17.80
CA LEU A 105 6.67 -10.00 -17.67
C LEU A 105 6.10 -9.88 -16.23
N MET A 106 6.61 -8.93 -15.46
CA MET A 106 6.19 -8.65 -14.09
C MET A 106 5.29 -7.42 -14.03
N ALA A 107 4.16 -7.51 -13.33
CA ALA A 107 3.37 -6.34 -12.96
C ALA A 107 3.85 -5.73 -11.63
N MET A 108 3.94 -4.40 -11.58
CA MET A 108 4.23 -3.64 -10.37
C MET A 108 3.49 -2.30 -10.34
N GLY A 109 3.30 -1.72 -9.16
CA GLY A 109 2.82 -0.35 -9.04
C GLY A 109 3.84 0.64 -9.58
N ASN A 110 3.38 1.76 -10.13
CA ASN A 110 4.28 2.86 -10.50
C ASN A 110 4.86 3.54 -9.24
N SER A 111 5.76 4.50 -9.41
CA SER A 111 6.47 5.20 -8.30
C SER A 111 5.54 5.95 -7.33
N ASP A 112 4.33 6.30 -7.74
CA ASP A 112 3.36 7.02 -6.91
C ASP A 112 2.52 6.08 -6.05
N VAL A 113 2.55 4.79 -6.33
CA VAL A 113 1.82 3.75 -5.61
C VAL A 113 2.70 3.15 -4.50
N PRO A 114 2.24 3.08 -3.24
CA PRO A 114 3.05 2.54 -2.14
C PRO A 114 3.65 1.16 -2.42
N VAL A 115 2.87 0.21 -2.99
CA VAL A 115 3.42 -1.12 -3.33
C VAL A 115 4.50 -1.04 -4.40
N GLY A 116 4.42 -0.08 -5.34
CA GLY A 116 5.47 0.18 -6.32
C GLY A 116 6.76 0.64 -5.67
N GLN A 117 6.67 1.51 -4.65
CA GLN A 117 7.85 1.97 -3.91
C GLN A 117 8.53 0.83 -3.13
N TYR A 118 7.76 -0.11 -2.60
CA TYR A 118 8.33 -1.32 -1.98
C TYR A 118 8.96 -2.23 -3.05
N THR A 119 8.34 -2.37 -4.21
CA THR A 119 8.90 -3.15 -5.33
C THR A 119 10.21 -2.56 -5.82
N GLN A 120 10.30 -1.22 -5.92
CA GLN A 120 11.56 -0.53 -6.26
C GLN A 120 12.70 -0.86 -5.28
N LYS A 121 12.39 -0.94 -3.97
CA LYS A 121 13.39 -1.35 -2.97
C LYS A 121 13.81 -2.80 -3.14
N ILE A 122 12.86 -3.70 -3.48
CA ILE A 122 13.18 -5.11 -3.78
C ILE A 122 14.09 -5.19 -5.00
N LEU A 123 13.79 -4.47 -6.08
CA LEU A 123 14.65 -4.42 -7.26
C LEU A 123 16.05 -3.92 -6.90
N ALA A 124 16.15 -2.84 -6.09
CA ALA A 124 17.43 -2.30 -5.64
C ALA A 124 18.21 -3.30 -4.76
N TYR A 125 17.53 -4.06 -3.89
CA TYR A 125 18.15 -5.13 -3.08
C TYR A 125 18.84 -6.19 -3.96
N TYR A 126 18.24 -6.52 -5.12
CA TYR A 126 18.82 -7.44 -6.10
C TYR A 126 19.74 -6.77 -7.14
N GLU A 127 20.10 -5.50 -6.92
CA GLU A 127 20.93 -4.72 -7.84
C GLU A 127 20.34 -4.64 -9.27
N LEU A 128 19.01 -4.57 -9.37
CA LEU A 128 18.27 -4.44 -10.62
C LEU A 128 17.87 -2.99 -10.86
N SER A 129 18.08 -2.50 -12.09
CA SER A 129 17.63 -1.18 -12.52
C SER A 129 16.20 -1.27 -13.06
N GLU A 130 15.24 -0.59 -12.40
CA GLU A 130 13.86 -0.49 -12.90
C GLU A 130 13.82 0.09 -14.32
N GLU A 131 14.64 1.11 -14.59
CA GLU A 131 14.70 1.75 -15.92
C GLU A 131 15.16 0.78 -17.00
N GLU A 132 16.20 -0.02 -16.72
CA GLU A 132 16.70 -1.03 -17.67
C GLU A 132 15.66 -2.13 -17.92
N LEU A 133 14.97 -2.60 -16.87
CA LEU A 133 13.90 -3.59 -16.98
C LEU A 133 12.68 -3.05 -17.73
N ALA A 134 12.30 -1.80 -17.49
CA ALA A 134 11.22 -1.15 -18.24
C ALA A 134 11.57 -1.00 -19.73
N ASN A 135 12.80 -0.58 -20.03
CA ASN A 135 13.30 -0.48 -21.41
C ASN A 135 13.39 -1.85 -22.11
N ALA A 136 13.66 -2.91 -21.36
CA ALA A 136 13.64 -4.29 -21.86
C ALA A 136 12.21 -4.83 -22.06
N GLY A 137 11.18 -4.12 -21.59
CA GLY A 137 9.78 -4.50 -21.75
C GLY A 137 9.33 -5.63 -20.82
N VAL A 138 10.03 -5.86 -19.70
CA VAL A 138 9.73 -6.92 -18.72
C VAL A 138 8.93 -6.42 -17.52
N ILE A 139 8.54 -5.13 -17.52
CA ILE A 139 7.70 -4.53 -16.49
C ILE A 139 6.40 -4.00 -17.10
N SER A 140 5.28 -4.31 -16.46
CA SER A 140 3.97 -3.70 -16.67
C SER A 140 3.57 -2.90 -15.43
N TYR A 141 3.17 -1.64 -15.62
CA TYR A 141 2.83 -0.75 -14.52
C TYR A 141 1.33 -0.71 -14.25
N GLY A 142 0.96 -0.66 -12.96
CA GLY A 142 -0.38 -0.30 -12.51
C GLY A 142 -0.37 1.05 -11.80
N SER A 143 -1.44 1.82 -11.94
CA SER A 143 -1.64 3.11 -11.26
C SER A 143 -2.10 2.94 -9.81
N ASN A 144 -2.46 1.73 -9.42
CA ASN A 144 -2.83 1.31 -8.06
C ASN A 144 -2.63 -0.21 -7.91
N VAL A 145 -2.66 -0.71 -6.66
CA VAL A 145 -2.45 -2.13 -6.38
C VAL A 145 -3.51 -3.03 -7.03
N LYS A 146 -4.74 -2.55 -7.16
CA LYS A 146 -5.83 -3.31 -7.78
C LYS A 146 -5.58 -3.61 -9.26
N GLU A 147 -5.02 -2.64 -10.00
CA GLU A 147 -4.63 -2.87 -11.39
C GLU A 147 -3.51 -3.91 -11.50
N VAL A 148 -2.50 -3.85 -10.61
CA VAL A 148 -1.44 -4.87 -10.55
C VAL A 148 -2.04 -6.26 -10.29
N THR A 149 -2.92 -6.35 -9.28
CA THR A 149 -3.61 -7.60 -8.92
C THR A 149 -4.43 -8.14 -10.09
N THR A 150 -5.15 -7.27 -10.81
CA THR A 150 -5.95 -7.65 -11.98
C THR A 150 -5.08 -8.20 -13.10
N GLN A 151 -3.94 -7.58 -13.40
CA GLN A 151 -3.02 -8.07 -14.42
C GLN A 151 -2.54 -9.51 -14.13
N VAL A 152 -2.23 -9.80 -12.85
CA VAL A 152 -1.82 -11.15 -12.43
C VAL A 152 -2.98 -12.14 -12.55
N SER A 153 -4.17 -11.78 -12.04
CA SER A 153 -5.33 -12.68 -12.02
C SER A 153 -5.88 -12.99 -13.42
N GLU A 154 -5.77 -12.03 -14.35
CA GLU A 154 -6.18 -12.23 -15.75
C GLU A 154 -5.12 -12.93 -16.61
N GLY A 155 -3.92 -13.18 -16.07
CA GLY A 155 -2.84 -13.82 -16.80
C GLY A 155 -2.24 -12.96 -17.90
N SER A 156 -2.39 -11.62 -17.84
CA SER A 156 -1.79 -10.70 -18.79
C SER A 156 -0.30 -10.48 -18.54
N VAL A 157 0.18 -10.90 -17.38
CA VAL A 157 1.58 -10.94 -16.95
C VAL A 157 1.89 -12.31 -16.31
N ASP A 158 3.16 -12.64 -16.17
CA ASP A 158 3.58 -13.91 -15.54
C ASP A 158 3.47 -13.85 -14.02
N CYS A 159 3.82 -12.71 -13.43
CA CYS A 159 3.79 -12.49 -11.98
C CYS A 159 3.54 -11.04 -11.63
N GLY A 160 3.35 -10.77 -10.34
CA GLY A 160 3.24 -9.42 -9.82
C GLY A 160 3.65 -9.32 -8.36
N VAL A 161 4.05 -8.13 -7.98
CA VAL A 161 4.40 -7.78 -6.60
C VAL A 161 3.27 -6.93 -6.01
N ILE A 162 2.55 -7.50 -5.04
CA ILE A 162 1.37 -6.92 -4.41
C ILE A 162 1.41 -7.15 -2.88
N TYR A 163 0.42 -6.64 -2.17
CA TYR A 163 0.30 -6.97 -0.75
C TYR A 163 -0.38 -8.32 -0.52
N CYS A 164 -0.03 -8.99 0.56
CA CYS A 164 -0.63 -10.26 0.99
C CYS A 164 -2.16 -10.17 1.09
N THR A 165 -2.70 -9.05 1.58
CA THR A 165 -4.14 -8.81 1.68
C THR A 165 -4.83 -8.73 0.32
N ASP A 166 -4.19 -8.13 -0.68
CA ASP A 166 -4.71 -8.04 -2.04
C ASP A 166 -4.67 -9.41 -2.72
N ALA A 167 -3.58 -10.17 -2.53
CA ALA A 167 -3.46 -11.53 -3.02
C ALA A 167 -4.57 -12.43 -2.46
N PHE A 168 -4.80 -12.37 -1.13
CA PHE A 168 -5.87 -13.12 -0.48
C PHE A 168 -7.27 -12.74 -1.01
N SER A 169 -7.55 -11.44 -1.14
CA SER A 169 -8.85 -10.94 -1.62
C SER A 169 -9.13 -11.35 -3.07
N ALA A 170 -8.08 -11.48 -3.89
CA ALA A 170 -8.18 -11.90 -5.29
C ALA A 170 -8.09 -13.44 -5.48
N GLY A 171 -7.88 -14.20 -4.41
CA GLY A 171 -7.70 -15.64 -4.49
C GLY A 171 -6.40 -16.09 -5.18
N LEU A 172 -5.41 -15.20 -5.24
CA LEU A 172 -4.12 -15.50 -5.85
C LEU A 172 -3.22 -16.30 -4.90
N THR A 173 -2.43 -17.18 -5.49
CA THR A 173 -1.42 -17.94 -4.74
C THR A 173 -0.19 -17.08 -4.49
N VAL A 174 0.10 -16.84 -3.22
CA VAL A 174 1.38 -16.24 -2.79
C VAL A 174 2.48 -17.30 -2.92
N LYS A 175 3.52 -16.98 -3.65
CA LYS A 175 4.72 -17.83 -3.82
C LYS A 175 5.78 -17.51 -2.78
N ASP A 176 6.01 -16.20 -2.54
CA ASP A 176 7.02 -15.74 -1.59
C ASP A 176 6.59 -14.42 -0.93
N SER A 177 7.21 -14.08 0.19
CA SER A 177 6.99 -12.83 0.91
C SER A 177 8.32 -12.12 1.10
N ALA A 178 8.38 -10.84 0.74
CA ALA A 178 9.61 -10.06 0.89
C ALA A 178 10.02 -9.97 2.37
N ALA A 179 11.29 -10.25 2.62
CA ALA A 179 11.89 -10.07 3.92
C ALA A 179 12.10 -8.58 4.23
N ALA A 180 12.19 -8.23 5.52
CA ALA A 180 12.32 -6.83 5.94
C ALA A 180 13.59 -6.16 5.40
N GLU A 181 14.67 -6.91 5.18
CA GLU A 181 15.90 -6.42 4.57
C GLU A 181 15.75 -6.05 3.08
N MET A 182 14.77 -6.60 2.37
CA MET A 182 14.54 -6.32 0.95
C MET A 182 13.84 -4.97 0.74
N CYS A 183 12.82 -4.67 1.54
CA CYS A 183 12.00 -3.47 1.30
C CYS A 183 11.61 -2.69 2.57
N GLY A 184 11.99 -3.17 3.76
CA GLY A 184 11.52 -2.66 5.04
C GLY A 184 10.16 -3.22 5.41
N GLN A 185 9.67 -2.83 6.58
CA GLN A 185 8.33 -3.21 7.04
C GLN A 185 7.25 -2.41 6.31
N VAL A 186 6.18 -3.08 5.94
CA VAL A 186 4.98 -2.46 5.36
C VAL A 186 4.05 -2.08 6.49
N ILE A 187 4.10 -0.82 6.88
CA ILE A 187 3.29 -0.29 7.98
C ILE A 187 2.20 0.60 7.39
N TYR A 188 0.98 0.37 7.83
CA TYR A 188 -0.16 1.23 7.55
C TYR A 188 -0.36 2.18 8.73
N PRO A 189 0.07 3.43 8.62
CA PRO A 189 -0.23 4.43 9.62
C PRO A 189 -1.67 4.93 9.46
N ALA A 190 -2.28 5.23 10.60
CA ALA A 190 -3.54 5.95 10.69
C ALA A 190 -3.38 7.19 11.55
N ALA A 191 -4.07 8.27 11.20
CA ALA A 191 -4.07 9.49 11.99
C ALA A 191 -5.38 10.25 11.81
N ILE A 192 -5.81 10.93 12.87
CA ILE A 192 -6.90 11.91 12.80
C ILE A 192 -6.33 13.18 12.20
N LEU A 193 -7.12 13.85 11.35
CA LEU A 193 -6.69 15.10 10.76
C LEU A 193 -7.08 16.30 11.64
N ASN A 194 -6.21 17.29 11.71
CA ASN A 194 -6.44 18.50 12.52
C ASN A 194 -7.59 19.37 11.98
N VAL A 195 -7.91 19.22 10.68
CA VAL A 195 -9.04 19.89 10.01
C VAL A 195 -10.39 19.23 10.29
N SER A 196 -10.43 18.07 10.93
CA SER A 196 -11.66 17.36 11.28
C SER A 196 -12.51 18.17 12.26
N GLU A 197 -13.81 18.28 11.95
CA GLU A 197 -14.82 18.81 12.86
C GLU A 197 -15.35 17.75 13.85
N ASN A 198 -15.01 16.46 13.62
CA ASN A 198 -15.50 15.30 14.38
C ASN A 198 -14.37 14.59 15.17
N GLN A 199 -13.37 15.31 15.66
CA GLN A 199 -12.14 14.72 16.24
C GLN A 199 -12.41 13.72 17.37
N GLU A 200 -13.40 13.97 18.24
CA GLU A 200 -13.71 13.05 19.33
C GLU A 200 -14.33 11.74 18.82
N LEU A 201 -15.26 11.81 17.87
CA LEU A 201 -15.82 10.61 17.22
C LEU A 201 -14.76 9.85 16.44
N ALA A 202 -13.86 10.56 15.77
CA ALA A 202 -12.72 9.96 15.06
C ALA A 202 -11.76 9.23 16.04
N LYS A 203 -11.53 9.76 17.25
CA LYS A 203 -10.75 9.09 18.30
C LYS A 203 -11.44 7.81 18.79
N GLU A 204 -12.74 7.87 19.01
CA GLU A 204 -13.52 6.70 19.39
C GLU A 204 -13.46 5.60 18.32
N PHE A 205 -13.61 5.97 17.04
CA PHE A 205 -13.49 5.03 15.95
C PHE A 205 -12.06 4.49 15.79
N LEU A 206 -11.03 5.35 15.92
CA LEU A 206 -9.63 4.94 15.87
C LEU A 206 -9.29 3.95 17.00
N ALA A 207 -9.88 4.13 18.20
CA ALA A 207 -9.73 3.18 19.29
C ALA A 207 -10.47 1.86 19.01
N PHE A 208 -11.68 1.94 18.45
CA PHE A 208 -12.49 0.77 18.11
C PHE A 208 -11.79 -0.16 17.12
N ILE A 209 -11.20 0.39 16.05
CA ILE A 209 -10.52 -0.42 15.02
C ILE A 209 -9.24 -1.11 15.52
N GLN A 210 -8.78 -0.80 16.73
CA GLN A 210 -7.66 -1.47 17.40
C GLN A 210 -8.12 -2.58 18.36
N THR A 211 -9.42 -2.84 18.47
CA THR A 211 -9.94 -3.91 19.32
C THR A 211 -9.79 -5.28 18.69
N ASP A 212 -9.76 -6.33 19.50
CA ASP A 212 -9.68 -7.73 19.03
C ASP A 212 -10.82 -8.11 18.08
N ALA A 213 -11.96 -7.42 18.15
CA ALA A 213 -13.09 -7.63 17.23
C ALA A 213 -12.82 -7.15 15.80
N CYS A 214 -11.84 -6.26 15.62
CA CYS A 214 -11.48 -5.67 14.33
C CYS A 214 -10.14 -6.20 13.78
N MET A 215 -9.30 -6.77 14.65
CA MET A 215 -7.98 -7.30 14.33
C MET A 215 -8.05 -8.80 14.07
#